data_42914f2552c9e89330855d9f77806428
#
_entry.id   42914f2552c9e89330855d9f77806428
#
_cell.length_a   1.000
_cell.length_b   1.000
_cell.length_c   1.000
_cell.angle_alpha   90.00
_cell.angle_beta   90.00
_cell.angle_gamma   90.00
#
_symmetry.space_group_name_H-M   'P 1'
#
loop_
_entity.id
_entity.type
_entity.pdbx_description
1 polymer ?
#
loop_
_entity_poly.entity_id
_entity_poly.type
_entity_poly.pdbx_seq_one_letter_code
_entity_poly.pdbx_strand_id
1 'polypeptide(L)'
;MSSIAFDIPAEIVAIREAVTAFVKREVLPRHERHAALLDDHRARYAADGRYADEVYAIIRDVRMASAEAGFFNMCVPTAIGGGGLGHLAYFVAWQAVYHTCGARAFLAPYTIGHWAFAASAVLEHVSPQVRERILPDLLSGQRSMCFGLSEPGAGSDASMIKTRAVADGNGWRISGRKLWTSNSPHADYCIVFAVTDAEAAAAHRGGISAFLVPTDAAGFAVESVVKLFGHAGGDEGALVLDNIRVERAQRCAGSS
;
A
#
# COMPACT_ATOMS: atom_id res chain seq x y z
N MET A 1 34.26 1.69 25.98
CA MET A 1 33.06 2.34 25.39
C MET A 1 31.90 1.43 25.71
N SER A 2 30.94 1.88 26.53
CA SER A 2 29.73 1.10 26.77
C SER A 2 28.89 1.11 25.47
N SER A 3 28.74 -0.06 24.85
CA SER A 3 27.78 -0.21 23.77
C SER A 3 26.38 0.06 24.33
N ILE A 4 25.63 0.95 23.72
CA ILE A 4 24.21 1.07 24.01
C ILE A 4 23.58 -0.22 23.48
N ALA A 5 23.22 -1.14 24.36
CA ALA A 5 22.48 -2.34 24.05
C ALA A 5 21.01 -2.08 24.34
N PHE A 6 20.14 -2.34 23.37
CA PHE A 6 18.71 -2.38 23.57
C PHE A 6 18.30 -3.85 23.79
N ASP A 7 17.69 -4.13 24.91
CA ASP A 7 17.09 -5.44 25.14
C ASP A 7 15.82 -5.56 24.26
N ILE A 8 15.90 -6.45 23.30
CA ILE A 8 14.75 -6.79 22.44
C ILE A 8 13.92 -7.85 23.18
N PRO A 9 12.61 -7.63 23.39
CA PRO A 9 11.72 -8.62 24.03
C PRO A 9 11.77 -9.98 23.33
N ALA A 10 11.66 -11.06 24.11
CA ALA A 10 11.78 -12.43 23.59
C ALA A 10 10.77 -12.76 22.49
N GLU A 11 9.55 -12.22 22.59
CA GLU A 11 8.53 -12.36 21.56
C GLU A 11 8.93 -11.69 20.23
N ILE A 12 9.66 -10.59 20.27
CA ILE A 12 10.17 -9.89 19.08
C ILE A 12 11.33 -10.66 18.47
N VAL A 13 12.18 -11.29 19.29
CA VAL A 13 13.22 -12.20 18.82
C VAL A 13 12.61 -13.40 18.10
N ALA A 14 11.55 -14.00 18.66
CA ALA A 14 10.84 -15.12 18.03
C ALA A 14 10.23 -14.73 16.66
N ILE A 15 9.67 -13.51 16.54
CA ILE A 15 9.18 -12.96 15.26
C ILE A 15 10.33 -12.89 14.24
N ARG A 16 11.48 -12.36 14.64
CA ARG A 16 12.66 -12.25 13.77
C ARG A 16 13.10 -13.62 13.23
N GLU A 17 13.13 -14.64 14.09
CA GLU A 17 13.51 -15.99 13.71
C GLU A 17 12.49 -16.63 12.77
N ALA A 18 11.20 -16.47 13.08
CA ALA A 18 10.11 -16.97 12.25
C ALA A 18 10.07 -16.34 10.86
N VAL A 19 10.22 -15.01 10.77
CA VAL A 19 10.31 -14.28 9.49
C VAL A 19 11.54 -14.72 8.70
N THR A 20 12.70 -14.88 9.35
CA THR A 20 13.92 -15.37 8.71
C THR A 20 13.71 -16.77 8.10
N ALA A 21 13.09 -17.68 8.85
CA ALA A 21 12.78 -19.03 8.38
C ALA A 21 11.79 -19.00 7.20
N PHE A 22 10.77 -18.18 7.26
CA PHE A 22 9.81 -17.97 6.17
C PHE A 22 10.50 -17.49 4.90
N VAL A 23 11.33 -16.44 4.98
CA VAL A 23 12.05 -15.89 3.83
C VAL A 23 12.93 -16.95 3.16
N LYS A 24 13.67 -17.74 3.95
CA LYS A 24 14.52 -18.81 3.44
C LYS A 24 13.74 -19.94 2.77
N ARG A 25 12.54 -20.25 3.27
CA ARG A 25 11.72 -21.35 2.75
C ARG A 25 10.87 -20.94 1.57
N GLU A 26 10.34 -19.71 1.56
CA GLU A 26 9.30 -19.30 0.61
C GLU A 26 9.76 -18.23 -0.37
N VAL A 27 10.48 -17.20 0.10
CA VAL A 27 10.80 -16.04 -0.73
C VAL A 27 12.02 -16.30 -1.61
N LEU A 28 13.14 -16.72 -1.01
CA LEU A 28 14.39 -16.98 -1.75
C LEU A 28 14.22 -18.06 -2.82
N PRO A 29 13.62 -19.24 -2.56
CA PRO A 29 13.43 -20.23 -3.61
C PRO A 29 12.47 -19.80 -4.73
N ARG A 30 11.48 -18.95 -4.44
CA ARG A 30 10.66 -18.34 -5.50
C ARG A 30 11.48 -17.39 -6.35
N HIS A 31 12.30 -16.55 -5.75
CA HIS A 31 13.19 -15.67 -6.48
C HIS A 31 14.14 -16.48 -7.39
N GLU A 32 14.81 -17.49 -6.85
CA GLU A 32 15.74 -18.34 -7.61
C GLU A 32 15.05 -19.05 -8.79
N ARG A 33 13.86 -19.58 -8.58
CA ARG A 33 13.06 -20.24 -9.64
C ARG A 33 12.73 -19.30 -10.80
N HIS A 34 12.53 -18.03 -10.51
CA HIS A 34 12.14 -17.01 -11.48
C HIS A 34 13.25 -15.98 -11.76
N ALA A 35 14.51 -16.30 -11.42
CA ALA A 35 15.63 -15.36 -11.50
C ALA A 35 15.80 -14.78 -12.91
N ALA A 36 15.64 -15.59 -13.97
CA ALA A 36 15.74 -15.12 -15.34
C ALA A 36 14.77 -13.97 -15.67
N LEU A 37 13.59 -13.95 -15.02
CA LEU A 37 12.60 -12.89 -15.19
C LEU A 37 12.84 -11.75 -14.18
N LEU A 38 13.12 -12.08 -12.91
CA LEU A 38 13.18 -11.10 -11.84
C LEU A 38 14.49 -10.31 -11.80
N ASP A 39 15.60 -10.86 -12.30
CA ASP A 39 16.90 -10.19 -12.33
C ASP A 39 17.16 -9.44 -13.64
N ASP A 40 16.40 -9.73 -14.70
CA ASP A 40 16.46 -8.96 -15.94
C ASP A 40 15.53 -7.75 -15.88
N HIS A 41 16.13 -6.56 -15.73
CA HIS A 41 15.37 -5.30 -15.72
C HIS A 41 14.54 -5.06 -16.98
N ARG A 42 14.85 -5.72 -18.12
CA ARG A 42 14.07 -5.56 -19.35
C ARG A 42 12.84 -6.46 -19.34
N ALA A 43 12.96 -7.69 -18.83
CA ALA A 43 11.88 -8.65 -18.77
C ALA A 43 10.87 -8.33 -17.64
N ARG A 44 11.32 -7.61 -16.60
CA ARG A 44 10.52 -7.29 -15.43
C ARG A 44 9.35 -6.37 -15.70
N TYR A 45 9.44 -5.51 -16.72
CA TYR A 45 8.46 -4.46 -16.99
C TYR A 45 7.78 -4.60 -18.34
N ALA A 46 6.49 -4.28 -18.38
CA ALA A 46 5.74 -4.09 -19.61
C ALA A 46 6.13 -2.77 -20.29
N ALA A 47 5.67 -2.58 -21.54
CA ALA A 47 6.01 -1.40 -22.35
C ALA A 47 5.55 -0.07 -21.71
N ASP A 48 4.48 -0.08 -20.93
CA ASP A 48 3.94 1.08 -20.21
C ASP A 48 4.68 1.37 -18.90
N GLY A 49 5.65 0.55 -18.52
CA GLY A 49 6.47 0.68 -17.31
C GLY A 49 5.90 -0.01 -16.08
N ARG A 50 4.73 -0.65 -16.15
CA ARG A 50 4.20 -1.50 -15.08
C ARG A 50 5.03 -2.76 -14.96
N TYR A 51 4.93 -3.47 -13.83
CA TYR A 51 5.42 -4.85 -13.80
C TYR A 51 4.70 -5.68 -14.85
N ALA A 52 5.42 -6.57 -15.54
CA ALA A 52 4.80 -7.57 -16.39
C ALA A 52 3.85 -8.46 -15.57
N ASP A 53 2.77 -8.94 -16.17
CA ASP A 53 1.73 -9.71 -15.47
C ASP A 53 2.28 -10.91 -14.73
N GLU A 54 3.27 -11.61 -15.32
CA GLU A 54 3.97 -12.75 -14.70
C GLU A 54 4.74 -12.32 -13.45
N VAL A 55 5.40 -11.16 -13.48
CA VAL A 55 6.13 -10.60 -12.32
C VAL A 55 5.15 -10.25 -11.20
N TYR A 56 4.04 -9.60 -11.56
CA TYR A 56 3.03 -9.23 -10.58
C TYR A 56 2.32 -10.46 -9.98
N ALA A 57 2.13 -11.52 -10.75
CA ALA A 57 1.62 -12.79 -10.24
C ALA A 57 2.55 -13.39 -9.16
N ILE A 58 3.87 -13.38 -9.39
CA ILE A 58 4.86 -13.85 -8.42
C ILE A 58 4.85 -12.98 -7.16
N ILE A 59 4.73 -11.65 -7.29
CA ILE A 59 4.57 -10.73 -6.18
C ILE A 59 3.34 -11.09 -5.34
N ARG A 60 2.20 -11.31 -6.00
CA ARG A 60 0.94 -11.70 -5.34
C ARG A 60 1.09 -13.03 -4.59
N ASP A 61 1.75 -14.01 -5.19
CA ASP A 61 1.99 -15.32 -4.56
C ASP A 61 2.82 -15.19 -3.27
N VAL A 62 3.81 -14.28 -3.25
CA VAL A 62 4.58 -13.99 -2.02
C VAL A 62 3.69 -13.36 -0.96
N ARG A 63 2.85 -12.38 -1.33
CA ARG A 63 1.91 -11.75 -0.39
C ARG A 63 0.95 -12.77 0.21
N MET A 64 0.36 -13.63 -0.63
CA MET A 64 -0.58 -14.66 -0.19
C MET A 64 0.09 -15.68 0.74
N ALA A 65 1.26 -16.19 0.39
CA ALA A 65 2.02 -17.10 1.24
C ALA A 65 2.40 -16.46 2.58
N SER A 66 2.76 -15.18 2.56
CA SER A 66 3.08 -14.42 3.76
C SER A 66 1.84 -14.13 4.61
N ALA A 67 0.69 -13.89 3.99
CA ALA A 67 -0.58 -13.70 4.69
C ALA A 67 -1.03 -14.99 5.38
N GLU A 68 -0.93 -16.13 4.70
CA GLU A 68 -1.20 -17.46 5.27
C GLU A 68 -0.29 -17.78 6.47
N ALA A 69 0.98 -17.37 6.38
CA ALA A 69 1.94 -17.52 7.48
C ALA A 69 1.79 -16.49 8.61
N GLY A 70 0.86 -15.52 8.47
CA GLY A 70 0.59 -14.50 9.48
C GLY A 70 1.52 -13.27 9.45
N PHE A 71 2.48 -13.20 8.53
CA PHE A 71 3.45 -12.10 8.50
C PHE A 71 2.95 -10.88 7.72
N PHE A 72 2.21 -11.08 6.63
CA PHE A 72 1.74 -9.96 5.80
C PHE A 72 0.88 -8.97 6.59
N ASN A 73 0.00 -9.47 7.46
CA ASN A 73 -0.91 -8.65 8.23
C ASN A 73 -0.51 -8.51 9.72
N MET A 74 0.73 -8.83 10.09
CA MET A 74 1.16 -8.87 11.48
C MET A 74 0.97 -7.55 12.24
N CYS A 75 1.10 -6.42 11.56
CA CYS A 75 0.95 -5.07 12.14
C CYS A 75 -0.35 -4.37 11.74
N VAL A 76 -1.22 -5.02 10.98
CA VAL A 76 -2.57 -4.53 10.70
C VAL A 76 -3.38 -4.57 12.00
N PRO A 77 -4.22 -3.56 12.30
CA PRO A 77 -5.02 -3.54 13.53
C PRO A 77 -5.93 -4.77 13.67
N THR A 78 -6.07 -5.27 14.90
CA THR A 78 -6.95 -6.41 15.20
C THR A 78 -8.41 -6.12 14.88
N ALA A 79 -8.84 -4.86 15.01
CA ALA A 79 -10.20 -4.42 14.69
C ALA A 79 -10.61 -4.67 13.23
N ILE A 80 -9.64 -4.85 12.33
CA ILE A 80 -9.86 -5.17 10.91
C ILE A 80 -9.22 -6.51 10.51
N GLY A 81 -8.96 -7.39 11.47
CA GLY A 81 -8.52 -8.76 11.23
C GLY A 81 -7.01 -8.98 11.14
N GLY A 82 -6.20 -8.01 11.54
CA GLY A 82 -4.74 -8.12 11.57
C GLY A 82 -4.19 -8.67 12.89
N GLY A 83 -2.86 -8.80 12.96
CA GLY A 83 -2.13 -9.29 14.13
C GLY A 83 -1.95 -8.27 15.25
N GLY A 84 -2.14 -6.98 14.98
CA GLY A 84 -2.07 -5.90 15.97
C GLY A 84 -0.68 -5.66 16.57
N LEU A 85 0.39 -6.17 15.96
CA LEU A 85 1.74 -5.97 16.46
C LEU A 85 2.21 -4.52 16.22
N GLY A 86 3.03 -4.03 17.13
CA GLY A 86 3.51 -2.65 17.10
C GLY A 86 4.70 -2.42 16.16
N HIS A 87 5.16 -1.17 16.12
CA HIS A 87 6.23 -0.72 15.22
C HIS A 87 7.57 -1.40 15.47
N LEU A 88 7.87 -1.84 16.72
CA LEU A 88 9.11 -2.58 17.01
C LEU A 88 9.11 -3.93 16.29
N ALA A 89 8.00 -4.67 16.33
CA ALA A 89 7.85 -5.92 15.60
C ALA A 89 7.98 -5.70 14.09
N TYR A 90 7.36 -4.65 13.56
CA TYR A 90 7.45 -4.25 12.16
C TYR A 90 8.88 -3.97 11.72
N PHE A 91 9.61 -3.15 12.50
CA PHE A 91 11.00 -2.81 12.22
C PHE A 91 11.91 -4.04 12.23
N VAL A 92 11.79 -4.88 13.26
CA VAL A 92 12.62 -6.10 13.41
C VAL A 92 12.31 -7.12 12.31
N ALA A 93 11.05 -7.27 11.93
CA ALA A 93 10.64 -8.12 10.81
C ALA A 93 11.26 -7.65 9.49
N TRP A 94 11.17 -6.37 9.17
CA TRP A 94 11.81 -5.80 7.97
C TRP A 94 13.32 -5.94 7.97
N GLN A 95 13.96 -5.71 9.11
CA GLN A 95 15.40 -5.94 9.27
C GLN A 95 15.74 -7.40 8.95
N ALA A 96 14.95 -8.37 9.49
CA ALA A 96 15.17 -9.79 9.23
C ALA A 96 15.02 -10.15 7.74
N VAL A 97 13.99 -9.60 7.07
CA VAL A 97 13.77 -9.81 5.64
C VAL A 97 14.99 -9.35 4.84
N TYR A 98 15.42 -8.09 5.01
CA TYR A 98 16.53 -7.55 4.22
C TYR A 98 17.89 -8.15 4.57
N HIS A 99 18.13 -8.48 5.84
CA HIS A 99 19.34 -9.23 6.24
C HIS A 99 19.40 -10.62 5.58
N THR A 100 18.26 -11.27 5.43
CA THR A 100 18.19 -12.62 4.86
C THR A 100 18.28 -12.60 3.33
N CYS A 101 17.59 -11.68 2.69
CA CYS A 101 17.51 -11.57 1.23
C CYS A 101 18.72 -10.83 0.62
N GLY A 102 19.32 -9.88 1.34
CA GLY A 102 20.25 -8.91 0.79
C GLY A 102 19.56 -7.89 -0.14
N ALA A 103 20.35 -6.96 -0.67
CA ALA A 103 19.85 -5.83 -1.48
C ALA A 103 19.30 -6.23 -2.88
N ARG A 104 19.51 -7.45 -3.31
CA ARG A 104 19.13 -7.94 -4.65
C ARG A 104 17.81 -8.69 -4.69
N ALA A 105 17.22 -8.98 -3.56
CA ALA A 105 15.99 -9.77 -3.52
C ALA A 105 14.79 -8.91 -3.87
N PHE A 106 14.41 -8.91 -5.12
CA PHE A 106 13.28 -8.19 -5.67
C PHE A 106 11.95 -8.49 -4.92
N LEU A 107 11.77 -9.73 -4.47
CA LEU A 107 10.54 -10.14 -3.78
C LEU A 107 10.49 -9.78 -2.30
N ALA A 108 11.62 -9.35 -1.70
CA ALA A 108 11.70 -9.00 -0.28
C ALA A 108 10.62 -7.99 0.19
N PRO A 109 10.37 -6.88 -0.53
CA PRO A 109 9.41 -5.85 -0.11
C PRO A 109 7.97 -6.34 0.05
N TYR A 110 7.62 -7.50 -0.51
CA TYR A 110 6.25 -8.02 -0.52
C TYR A 110 5.99 -9.04 0.59
N THR A 111 6.98 -9.30 1.44
CA THR A 111 6.89 -10.25 2.55
C THR A 111 6.08 -9.70 3.73
N ILE A 112 6.28 -8.44 4.08
CA ILE A 112 5.55 -7.79 5.17
C ILE A 112 4.64 -6.73 4.58
N GLY A 113 3.37 -6.72 4.97
CA GLY A 113 2.42 -5.74 4.45
C GLY A 113 2.81 -4.32 4.84
N HIS A 114 2.93 -3.47 3.85
CA HIS A 114 3.14 -2.03 4.04
C HIS A 114 1.78 -1.33 4.05
N TRP A 115 1.62 -0.32 4.90
CA TRP A 115 0.37 0.44 5.06
C TRP A 115 -0.18 1.03 3.74
N ALA A 116 0.68 1.25 2.73
CA ALA A 116 0.26 1.81 1.45
C ALA A 116 -0.35 0.77 0.50
N PHE A 117 -0.02 -0.52 0.61
CA PHE A 117 -0.52 -1.56 -0.30
C PHE A 117 -1.18 -2.77 0.37
N ALA A 118 -1.08 -2.90 1.69
CA ALA A 118 -1.82 -3.87 2.49
C ALA A 118 -3.04 -3.22 3.16
N ALA A 119 -3.84 -3.98 3.89
CA ALA A 119 -4.91 -3.42 4.70
C ALA A 119 -4.36 -2.38 5.69
N SER A 120 -4.93 -1.19 5.69
CA SER A 120 -4.48 -0.03 6.49
C SER A 120 -5.49 0.30 7.57
N ALA A 121 -5.03 0.86 8.70
CA ALA A 121 -5.86 1.33 9.79
C ALA A 121 -6.98 2.30 9.36
N VAL A 122 -6.79 3.03 8.26
CA VAL A 122 -7.83 3.91 7.71
C VAL A 122 -9.13 3.16 7.38
N LEU A 123 -9.05 1.86 7.12
CA LEU A 123 -10.22 1.01 6.85
C LEU A 123 -11.08 0.74 8.09
N GLU A 124 -10.64 1.07 9.30
CA GLU A 124 -11.49 1.04 10.49
C GLU A 124 -12.65 2.03 10.39
N HIS A 125 -12.49 3.06 9.59
CA HIS A 125 -13.44 4.16 9.45
C HIS A 125 -14.41 4.02 8.25
N VAL A 126 -14.24 3.01 7.39
CA VAL A 126 -15.26 2.71 6.36
C VAL A 126 -16.45 1.97 6.97
N SER A 127 -17.58 2.00 6.29
CA SER A 127 -18.77 1.31 6.78
C SER A 127 -18.53 -0.20 6.96
N PRO A 128 -19.23 -0.86 7.92
CA PRO A 128 -19.11 -2.31 8.11
C PRO A 128 -19.32 -3.11 6.83
N GLN A 129 -20.30 -2.74 6.03
CA GLN A 129 -20.64 -3.43 4.77
C GLN A 129 -19.49 -3.35 3.74
N VAL A 130 -18.80 -2.20 3.68
CA VAL A 130 -17.63 -2.04 2.81
C VAL A 130 -16.48 -2.90 3.33
N ARG A 131 -16.23 -2.91 4.65
CA ARG A 131 -15.19 -3.75 5.26
C ARG A 131 -15.40 -5.22 4.99
N GLU A 132 -16.59 -5.75 5.23
CA GLU A 132 -16.93 -7.14 4.99
C GLU A 132 -16.67 -7.59 3.54
N ARG A 133 -16.87 -6.68 2.59
CA ARG A 133 -16.66 -6.96 1.16
C ARG A 133 -15.18 -6.97 0.76
N ILE A 134 -14.33 -6.08 1.33
CA ILE A 134 -12.97 -5.86 0.83
C ILE A 134 -11.88 -6.52 1.68
N LEU A 135 -12.09 -6.62 2.99
CA LEU A 135 -11.04 -7.10 3.92
C LEU A 135 -10.59 -8.53 3.66
N PRO A 136 -11.47 -9.51 3.34
CA PRO A 136 -11.00 -10.87 3.09
C PRO A 136 -9.93 -10.95 2.01
N ASP A 137 -10.11 -10.26 0.90
CA ASP A 137 -9.16 -10.27 -0.22
C ASP A 137 -7.88 -9.47 0.09
N LEU A 138 -7.99 -8.36 0.83
CA LEU A 138 -6.83 -7.57 1.24
C LEU A 138 -5.99 -8.33 2.28
N LEU A 139 -6.64 -8.97 3.26
CA LEU A 139 -5.96 -9.73 4.31
C LEU A 139 -5.34 -11.02 3.79
N SER A 140 -5.93 -11.66 2.78
CA SER A 140 -5.31 -12.81 2.11
C SER A 140 -4.12 -12.46 1.22
N GLY A 141 -3.87 -11.16 0.95
CA GLY A 141 -2.88 -10.70 -0.01
C GLY A 141 -3.29 -10.89 -1.49
N GLN A 142 -4.50 -11.39 -1.75
CA GLN A 142 -5.04 -11.58 -3.10
C GLN A 142 -5.21 -10.23 -3.80
N ARG A 143 -5.78 -9.26 -3.09
CA ARG A 143 -5.91 -7.88 -3.55
C ARG A 143 -4.98 -6.95 -2.80
N SER A 144 -4.79 -5.77 -3.37
CA SER A 144 -3.95 -4.74 -2.78
C SER A 144 -4.58 -3.36 -2.93
N MET A 145 -4.02 -2.40 -2.19
CA MET A 145 -4.47 -1.02 -2.24
C MET A 145 -3.30 -0.07 -2.48
N CYS A 146 -3.59 1.18 -2.72
CA CYS A 146 -2.63 2.26 -2.81
C CYS A 146 -3.13 3.50 -2.05
N PHE A 147 -2.25 4.50 -1.89
CA PHE A 147 -2.50 5.67 -1.06
C PHE A 147 -2.26 6.94 -1.88
N GLY A 148 -3.33 7.56 -2.37
CA GLY A 148 -3.28 8.76 -3.20
C GLY A 148 -3.40 10.04 -2.36
N LEU A 149 -2.29 10.47 -1.74
CA LEU A 149 -2.21 11.71 -0.96
C LEU A 149 -1.48 12.81 -1.72
N SER A 150 -0.21 12.59 -2.07
CA SER A 150 0.67 13.57 -2.70
C SER A 150 0.17 14.03 -4.07
N GLU A 151 0.44 15.29 -4.40
CA GLU A 151 0.10 15.91 -5.68
C GLU A 151 1.32 16.63 -6.27
N PRO A 152 1.33 17.00 -7.57
CA PRO A 152 2.45 17.74 -8.15
C PRO A 152 2.83 19.03 -7.40
N GLY A 153 1.88 19.66 -6.71
CA GLY A 153 2.07 20.88 -5.92
C GLY A 153 1.98 20.72 -4.41
N ALA A 154 1.82 19.49 -3.91
CA ALA A 154 1.63 19.20 -2.47
C ALA A 154 2.31 17.90 -2.08
N GLY A 155 3.44 18.00 -1.39
CA GLY A 155 4.21 16.88 -0.86
C GLY A 155 4.22 16.88 0.66
N SER A 156 5.29 17.41 1.28
CA SER A 156 5.43 17.46 2.73
C SER A 156 4.32 18.24 3.42
N ASP A 157 3.81 19.28 2.77
CA ASP A 157 2.60 19.94 3.24
C ASP A 157 1.37 19.35 2.55
N ALA A 158 0.80 18.33 3.17
CA ALA A 158 -0.39 17.64 2.68
C ALA A 158 -1.66 18.51 2.74
N SER A 159 -1.65 19.62 3.48
CA SER A 159 -2.80 20.55 3.53
C SER A 159 -2.99 21.33 2.23
N MET A 160 -1.95 21.37 1.38
CA MET A 160 -1.94 22.07 0.08
C MET A 160 -2.53 21.25 -1.07
N ILE A 161 -3.09 20.07 -0.83
CA ILE A 161 -3.72 19.28 -1.91
C ILE A 161 -4.88 20.03 -2.54
N LYS A 162 -5.09 19.80 -3.84
CA LYS A 162 -6.11 20.43 -4.67
C LYS A 162 -7.18 19.48 -5.21
N THR A 163 -6.98 18.17 -5.08
CA THR A 163 -8.01 17.17 -5.39
C THR A 163 -9.23 17.49 -4.56
N ARG A 164 -10.41 17.56 -5.19
CA ARG A 164 -11.67 17.95 -4.56
C ARG A 164 -12.66 16.80 -4.57
N ALA A 165 -13.43 16.70 -3.50
CA ALA A 165 -14.61 15.87 -3.43
C ALA A 165 -15.82 16.78 -3.19
N VAL A 166 -16.76 16.77 -4.13
CA VAL A 166 -17.99 17.56 -4.06
C VAL A 166 -19.17 16.61 -3.79
N ALA A 167 -20.03 16.97 -2.85
CA ALA A 167 -21.22 16.18 -2.54
C ALA A 167 -22.14 16.08 -3.76
N ASP A 168 -22.61 14.86 -4.06
CA ASP A 168 -23.50 14.55 -5.19
C ASP A 168 -24.56 13.54 -4.74
N GLY A 169 -25.72 14.04 -4.37
CA GLY A 169 -26.81 13.22 -3.83
C GLY A 169 -26.38 12.48 -2.55
N ASN A 170 -26.45 11.14 -2.57
CA ASN A 170 -26.02 10.29 -1.45
C ASN A 170 -24.54 9.87 -1.57
N GLY A 171 -23.71 10.65 -2.24
CA GLY A 171 -22.29 10.32 -2.46
C GLY A 171 -21.45 11.55 -2.71
N TRP A 172 -20.34 11.32 -3.41
CA TRP A 172 -19.34 12.34 -3.73
C TRP A 172 -18.85 12.18 -5.17
N ARG A 173 -18.42 13.29 -5.76
CA ARG A 173 -17.67 13.35 -7.01
C ARG A 173 -16.26 13.81 -6.74
N ILE A 174 -15.28 12.99 -7.13
CA ILE A 174 -13.86 13.25 -6.86
C ILE A 174 -13.16 13.59 -8.17
N SER A 175 -12.43 14.72 -8.18
CA SER A 175 -11.62 15.15 -9.32
C SER A 175 -10.30 15.73 -8.85
N GLY A 176 -9.23 15.39 -9.56
CA GLY A 176 -7.87 15.87 -9.26
C GLY A 176 -6.78 15.00 -9.85
N ARG A 177 -5.56 15.20 -9.36
CA ARG A 177 -4.37 14.45 -9.78
C ARG A 177 -3.56 14.05 -8.55
N LYS A 178 -3.00 12.84 -8.59
CA LYS A 178 -2.07 12.37 -7.57
C LYS A 178 -0.74 11.99 -8.20
N LEU A 179 0.32 12.09 -7.40
CA LEU A 179 1.68 11.76 -7.83
C LEU A 179 2.37 10.95 -6.73
N TRP A 180 3.33 10.13 -7.11
CA TRP A 180 4.07 9.26 -6.17
C TRP A 180 3.16 8.27 -5.44
N THR A 181 2.18 7.70 -6.16
CA THR A 181 1.25 6.74 -5.56
C THR A 181 1.80 5.33 -5.74
N SER A 182 2.48 4.84 -4.70
CA SER A 182 3.06 3.49 -4.68
C SER A 182 1.98 2.42 -4.87
N ASN A 183 2.30 1.38 -5.64
CA ASN A 183 1.43 0.26 -6.00
C ASN A 183 0.22 0.62 -6.87
N SER A 184 -0.01 1.89 -7.21
CA SER A 184 -1.20 2.28 -7.97
C SER A 184 -1.34 1.64 -9.35
N PRO A 185 -0.27 1.24 -10.07
CA PRO A 185 -0.41 0.53 -11.33
C PRO A 185 -1.07 -0.85 -11.20
N HIS A 186 -1.14 -1.41 -9.99
CA HIS A 186 -1.56 -2.78 -9.72
C HIS A 186 -2.62 -2.90 -8.64
N ALA A 187 -2.92 -1.81 -7.93
CA ALA A 187 -3.86 -1.81 -6.81
C ALA A 187 -5.30 -2.01 -7.28
N ASP A 188 -6.08 -2.71 -6.47
CA ASP A 188 -7.53 -2.89 -6.66
C ASP A 188 -8.32 -1.73 -6.04
N TYR A 189 -7.75 -1.09 -5.02
CA TYR A 189 -8.36 0.03 -4.30
C TYR A 189 -7.34 1.14 -4.08
N CYS A 190 -7.82 2.38 -4.11
CA CYS A 190 -7.04 3.57 -3.76
C CYS A 190 -7.71 4.31 -2.60
N ILE A 191 -6.96 4.61 -1.55
CA ILE A 191 -7.38 5.61 -0.57
C ILE A 191 -7.03 6.99 -1.12
N VAL A 192 -8.03 7.72 -1.55
CA VAL A 192 -7.86 9.06 -2.13
C VAL A 192 -8.17 10.11 -1.09
N PHE A 193 -7.22 11.01 -0.84
CA PHE A 193 -7.41 12.20 -0.02
C PHE A 193 -7.87 13.35 -0.89
N ALA A 194 -8.98 14.00 -0.51
CA ALA A 194 -9.58 15.09 -1.25
C ALA A 194 -10.13 16.17 -0.31
N VAL A 195 -10.09 17.42 -0.76
CA VAL A 195 -10.69 18.57 -0.08
C VAL A 195 -12.20 18.46 -0.17
N THR A 196 -12.87 18.41 0.98
CA THR A 196 -14.33 18.42 1.14
C THR A 196 -14.84 19.75 1.66
N ASP A 197 -14.00 20.52 2.36
CA ASP A 197 -14.26 21.88 2.81
C ASP A 197 -13.04 22.76 2.50
N ALA A 198 -13.17 23.61 1.50
CA ALA A 198 -12.07 24.44 0.99
C ALA A 198 -11.68 25.55 1.99
N GLU A 199 -12.62 26.06 2.78
CA GLU A 199 -12.34 27.12 3.76
C GLU A 199 -11.56 26.54 4.95
N ALA A 200 -12.00 25.41 5.49
CA ALA A 200 -11.30 24.72 6.56
C ALA A 200 -9.91 24.26 6.14
N ALA A 201 -9.76 23.73 4.92
CA ALA A 201 -8.47 23.31 4.38
C ALA A 201 -7.50 24.49 4.23
N ALA A 202 -7.95 25.61 3.65
CA ALA A 202 -7.13 26.82 3.51
C ALA A 202 -6.72 27.42 4.86
N ALA A 203 -7.53 27.23 5.88
CA ALA A 203 -7.24 27.68 7.25
C ALA A 203 -6.44 26.65 8.07
N HIS A 204 -6.00 25.53 7.50
CA HIS A 204 -5.32 24.41 8.17
C HIS A 204 -6.11 23.83 9.37
N ARG A 205 -7.43 23.83 9.26
CA ARG A 205 -8.36 23.34 10.31
C ARG A 205 -9.07 22.04 9.94
N GLY A 206 -8.47 21.23 9.07
CA GLY A 206 -9.08 20.02 8.52
C GLY A 206 -9.60 20.23 7.09
N GLY A 207 -10.84 19.84 6.80
CA GLY A 207 -11.45 20.03 5.48
C GLY A 207 -10.98 19.04 4.41
N ILE A 208 -10.19 18.03 4.80
CA ILE A 208 -9.71 16.95 3.93
C ILE A 208 -10.34 15.64 4.41
N SER A 209 -10.86 14.87 3.48
CA SER A 209 -11.44 13.54 3.74
C SER A 209 -10.72 12.47 2.94
N ALA A 210 -10.74 11.24 3.46
CA ALA A 210 -10.23 10.07 2.78
C ALA A 210 -11.39 9.24 2.21
N PHE A 211 -11.22 8.74 1.00
CA PHE A 211 -12.22 7.95 0.28
C PHE A 211 -11.60 6.65 -0.25
N LEU A 212 -12.28 5.54 -0.05
CA LEU A 212 -11.94 4.27 -0.67
C LEU A 212 -12.51 4.23 -2.10
N VAL A 213 -11.64 4.25 -3.08
CA VAL A 213 -12.00 4.26 -4.51
C VAL A 213 -11.53 2.96 -5.15
N PRO A 214 -12.43 2.16 -5.77
CA PRO A 214 -12.00 1.06 -6.64
C PRO A 214 -11.21 1.61 -7.83
N THR A 215 -10.11 0.98 -8.20
CA THR A 215 -9.25 1.47 -9.28
C THR A 215 -9.81 1.21 -10.68
N ASP A 216 -10.82 0.34 -10.77
CA ASP A 216 -11.63 0.09 -11.98
C ASP A 216 -12.82 1.07 -12.11
N ALA A 217 -12.99 2.02 -11.17
CA ALA A 217 -14.05 3.00 -11.24
C ALA A 217 -13.90 3.90 -12.48
N ALA A 218 -15.03 4.21 -13.14
CA ALA A 218 -15.04 5.16 -14.25
C ALA A 218 -14.44 6.50 -13.83
N GLY A 219 -13.45 6.98 -14.60
CA GLY A 219 -12.71 8.21 -14.32
C GLY A 219 -11.44 8.02 -13.48
N PHE A 220 -11.14 6.81 -12.99
CA PHE A 220 -9.84 6.52 -12.38
C PHE A 220 -8.84 6.08 -13.46
N ALA A 221 -7.70 6.73 -13.53
CA ALA A 221 -6.65 6.34 -14.47
C ALA A 221 -5.25 6.49 -13.85
N VAL A 222 -4.41 5.49 -14.10
CA VAL A 222 -2.96 5.62 -13.94
C VAL A 222 -2.42 6.22 -15.24
N GLU A 223 -2.12 7.52 -15.21
CA GLU A 223 -1.67 8.27 -16.39
C GLU A 223 -0.27 7.85 -16.83
N SER A 224 0.59 7.58 -15.87
CA SER A 224 1.95 7.11 -16.15
C SER A 224 2.54 6.39 -14.94
N VAL A 225 3.49 5.50 -15.23
CA VAL A 225 4.35 4.90 -14.21
C VAL A 225 5.60 5.78 -14.07
N VAL A 226 5.89 6.21 -12.84
CA VAL A 226 6.99 7.11 -12.56
C VAL A 226 8.29 6.33 -12.49
N LYS A 227 9.30 6.79 -13.23
CA LYS A 227 10.65 6.22 -13.22
C LYS A 227 11.55 7.03 -12.30
N LEU A 228 12.22 6.37 -11.39
CA LEU A 228 13.16 6.96 -10.44
C LEU A 228 14.59 6.53 -10.77
N PHE A 229 15.57 7.30 -10.29
CA PHE A 229 16.97 6.87 -10.36
C PHE A 229 17.16 5.58 -9.54
N GLY A 230 17.66 4.54 -10.18
CA GLY A 230 17.83 3.22 -9.56
C GLY A 230 16.54 2.38 -9.44
N HIS A 231 15.38 2.91 -9.88
CA HIS A 231 14.09 2.21 -9.88
C HIS A 231 13.39 2.46 -11.22
N ALA A 232 13.44 1.47 -12.10
CA ALA A 232 13.09 1.64 -13.51
C ALA A 232 11.56 1.75 -13.80
N GLY A 233 10.75 1.65 -12.77
CA GLY A 233 9.28 1.65 -12.89
C GLY A 233 8.66 0.57 -12.00
N GLY A 234 7.45 0.18 -12.33
CA GLY A 234 6.73 -0.94 -11.74
C GLY A 234 5.56 -0.53 -10.86
N ASP A 235 5.80 0.21 -9.80
CA ASP A 235 4.82 0.41 -8.73
C ASP A 235 4.48 1.86 -8.37
N GLU A 236 5.24 2.85 -8.85
CA GLU A 236 4.92 4.26 -8.57
C GLU A 236 4.09 4.87 -9.70
N GLY A 237 2.90 5.39 -9.40
CA GLY A 237 2.02 5.96 -10.42
C GLY A 237 1.70 7.44 -10.23
N ALA A 238 1.46 8.11 -11.37
CA ALA A 238 0.74 9.36 -11.45
C ALA A 238 -0.72 9.06 -11.79
N LEU A 239 -1.65 9.62 -11.01
CA LEU A 239 -3.08 9.35 -11.16
C LEU A 239 -3.83 10.57 -11.69
N VAL A 240 -4.80 10.31 -12.54
CA VAL A 240 -5.88 11.23 -12.90
C VAL A 240 -7.19 10.69 -12.34
N LEU A 241 -7.90 11.57 -11.65
CA LEU A 241 -9.21 11.33 -11.07
C LEU A 241 -10.18 12.28 -11.78
N ASP A 242 -11.04 11.74 -12.64
CA ASP A 242 -11.96 12.54 -13.44
C ASP A 242 -13.41 12.22 -13.06
N ASN A 243 -13.96 13.08 -12.21
CA ASN A 243 -15.38 13.03 -11.81
C ASN A 243 -15.84 11.66 -11.28
N ILE A 244 -14.95 10.98 -10.52
CA ILE A 244 -15.21 9.65 -9.98
C ILE A 244 -16.35 9.71 -8.98
N ARG A 245 -17.37 8.90 -9.19
CA ARG A 245 -18.48 8.74 -8.22
C ARG A 245 -18.09 7.75 -7.13
N VAL A 246 -18.23 8.15 -5.87
CA VAL A 246 -18.11 7.28 -4.70
C VAL A 246 -19.35 7.41 -3.81
N GLU A 247 -19.74 6.31 -3.19
CA GLU A 247 -20.85 6.30 -2.25
C GLU A 247 -20.43 6.87 -0.89
N ARG A 248 -21.41 7.33 -0.10
CA ARG A 248 -21.16 7.82 1.26
C ARG A 248 -20.48 6.78 2.14
N ALA A 249 -20.81 5.50 1.96
CA ALA A 249 -20.24 4.37 2.69
C ALA A 249 -18.72 4.17 2.47
N GLN A 250 -18.20 4.72 1.36
CA GLN A 250 -16.78 4.62 0.98
C GLN A 250 -15.92 5.78 1.54
N ARG A 251 -16.51 6.76 2.20
CA ARG A 251 -15.76 7.80 2.95
C ARG A 251 -15.18 7.16 4.21
N CYS A 252 -13.86 7.15 4.30
CA CYS A 252 -13.14 6.51 5.40
C CYS A 252 -13.05 7.42 6.64
N ALA A 253 -12.72 8.69 6.44
CA ALA A 253 -12.54 9.66 7.50
C ALA A 253 -12.68 11.08 6.95
N GLY A 254 -12.91 12.02 7.84
CA GLY A 254 -12.96 13.45 7.52
C GLY A 254 -13.79 14.20 8.55
N SER A 255 -13.55 15.51 8.70
CA SER A 255 -14.43 16.40 9.47
C SER A 255 -15.84 16.40 8.84
N SER A 256 -16.82 16.23 9.69
CA SER A 256 -18.24 16.44 9.35
C SER A 256 -18.52 17.90 9.05
#